data_06ce6c30e6ad4e5ba567da7bf99abd76
#
_entry.id   06ce6c30e6ad4e5ba567da7bf99abd76
#
_cell.length_a   1.000
_cell.length_b   1.000
_cell.length_c   1.000
_cell.angle_alpha   90.00
_cell.angle_beta   90.00
_cell.angle_gamma   90.00
#
_symmetry.space_group_name_H-M   'P 1'
#
loop_
_entity.id
_entity.type
_entity.pdbx_description
1 polymer ?
#
loop_
_entity_poly.entity_id
_entity_poly.type
_entity_poly.pdbx_seq_one_letter_code
_entity_poly.pdbx_strand_id
1 'polypeptide(L)'
;MSISKNFDEILDQLKAIVGPKNYIDDVLKMDPYLSDWRNQFHGASPLILKPLNTQMVSEILALCNENHIKVVPQGGNTGLVGGSVPDDSGLEVVVCLEKMNKILDIDPVNHTMTVEAGCILSEVQNTALKAKRIFPLSLAAEGSCQIGGNLSTNAGGTSVLHYGNAKELVLGLEAVMADGSIMNSLRRLRKDNTGYDLKQLFLGSEGTLGIITKAVIKLFPIPTNKVTSIVAISNLESTIELLVKLRERSGDSISAFEYMDRACIDVLIDQMGIKDIFDQKYEHYALVEFSSSRHNDNLQLLLEDSIASEVLNKNVDDAIVASNETQVSHFWNLRETLPGVLKNIGEYVTFDISVPISLLPELIINAKKVCNRICKNSRVFVFGHIGDGNIHYYLFKPQEISIDEFLNLKSKIKSSIYDITAKLDGSFSAEHGIGVAKKQELKYYTSEVEIELMKVIKKSLDPNNIMNP
;
A
#
# COMPACT_ATOMS: atom_id res chain seq x y z
N MET A 1 -24.48 -35.16 8.54
CA MET A 1 -25.80 -34.52 8.63
C MET A 1 -26.02 -33.65 9.89
N SER A 2 -25.31 -33.80 11.00
CA SER A 2 -25.46 -32.92 12.20
C SER A 2 -24.72 -31.60 12.14
N ILE A 3 -23.62 -31.50 11.39
CA ILE A 3 -22.80 -30.28 11.28
C ILE A 3 -23.55 -29.18 10.47
N SER A 4 -24.32 -29.56 9.44
CA SER A 4 -25.02 -28.57 8.62
C SER A 4 -26.15 -27.80 9.34
N LYS A 5 -26.91 -28.47 10.23
CA LYS A 5 -27.94 -27.80 11.01
C LYS A 5 -27.40 -26.77 12.01
N ASN A 6 -26.26 -27.09 12.63
CA ASN A 6 -25.61 -26.16 13.58
C ASN A 6 -25.01 -24.95 12.89
N PHE A 7 -24.46 -25.10 11.67
CA PHE A 7 -23.86 -24.02 10.91
C PHE A 7 -24.90 -22.98 10.46
N ASP A 8 -26.02 -23.41 9.89
CA ASP A 8 -27.09 -22.52 9.45
C ASP A 8 -27.72 -21.73 10.62
N GLU A 9 -27.89 -22.37 11.79
CA GLU A 9 -28.36 -21.68 12.99
C GLU A 9 -27.40 -20.59 13.46
N ILE A 10 -26.08 -20.80 13.32
CA ILE A 10 -25.08 -19.79 13.68
C ILE A 10 -25.09 -18.64 12.67
N LEU A 11 -25.24 -18.93 11.36
CA LEU A 11 -25.39 -17.89 10.36
C LEU A 11 -26.62 -17.02 10.64
N ASP A 12 -27.75 -17.59 11.08
CA ASP A 12 -28.92 -16.83 11.46
C ASP A 12 -28.69 -15.97 12.72
N GLN A 13 -27.95 -16.48 13.71
CA GLN A 13 -27.52 -15.67 14.86
C GLN A 13 -26.63 -14.50 14.44
N LEU A 14 -25.66 -14.72 13.54
CA LEU A 14 -24.81 -13.68 12.98
C LEU A 14 -25.63 -12.60 12.25
N LYS A 15 -26.63 -13.00 11.45
CA LYS A 15 -27.57 -12.07 10.80
C LYS A 15 -28.36 -11.26 11.84
N ALA A 16 -28.79 -11.89 12.94
CA ALA A 16 -29.52 -11.22 14.00
C ALA A 16 -28.69 -10.12 14.70
N ILE A 17 -27.39 -10.32 14.90
CA ILE A 17 -26.47 -9.32 15.48
C ILE A 17 -26.47 -8.04 14.65
N VAL A 18 -26.33 -8.14 13.34
CA VAL A 18 -26.21 -6.95 12.47
C VAL A 18 -27.57 -6.39 12.04
N GLY A 19 -28.63 -7.22 12.07
CA GLY A 19 -29.99 -6.87 11.65
C GLY A 19 -30.20 -6.92 10.13
N PRO A 20 -31.48 -6.92 9.68
CA PRO A 20 -31.88 -7.36 8.34
C PRO A 20 -31.37 -6.51 7.15
N LYS A 21 -30.81 -5.32 7.40
CA LYS A 21 -30.29 -4.43 6.34
C LYS A 21 -28.75 -4.42 6.26
N ASN A 22 -28.09 -5.21 7.10
CA ASN A 22 -26.65 -5.12 7.30
C ASN A 22 -25.93 -6.46 7.09
N TYR A 23 -26.49 -7.31 6.23
CA TYR A 23 -25.82 -8.52 5.72
C TYR A 23 -26.22 -8.77 4.27
N ILE A 24 -25.45 -9.60 3.60
CA ILE A 24 -25.74 -10.14 2.26
C ILE A 24 -25.61 -11.65 2.35
N ASP A 25 -26.67 -12.37 1.99
CA ASP A 25 -26.74 -13.83 1.81
C ASP A 25 -27.25 -14.22 0.41
N ASP A 26 -27.42 -13.24 -0.47
CA ASP A 26 -27.76 -13.41 -1.88
C ASP A 26 -26.45 -13.52 -2.70
N VAL A 27 -26.17 -14.70 -3.23
CA VAL A 27 -24.95 -15.03 -3.99
C VAL A 27 -24.70 -14.03 -5.13
N LEU A 28 -25.76 -13.55 -5.80
CA LEU A 28 -25.60 -12.59 -6.91
C LEU A 28 -25.11 -11.21 -6.46
N LYS A 29 -25.28 -10.89 -5.18
CA LYS A 29 -24.83 -9.61 -4.59
C LYS A 29 -23.50 -9.72 -3.87
N MET A 30 -22.99 -10.93 -3.68
CA MET A 30 -21.73 -11.16 -2.97
C MET A 30 -20.48 -10.96 -3.84
N ASP A 31 -20.59 -11.08 -5.16
CA ASP A 31 -19.44 -11.07 -6.08
C ASP A 31 -18.40 -9.96 -5.83
N PRO A 32 -18.79 -8.68 -5.57
CA PRO A 32 -17.83 -7.62 -5.28
C PRO A 32 -17.00 -7.82 -3.99
N TYR A 33 -17.46 -8.70 -3.09
CA TYR A 33 -16.79 -9.02 -1.82
C TYR A 33 -15.96 -10.31 -1.90
N LEU A 34 -16.19 -11.12 -2.93
CA LEU A 34 -15.58 -12.45 -3.11
C LEU A 34 -14.44 -12.46 -4.12
N SER A 35 -14.17 -11.33 -4.77
CA SER A 35 -13.11 -11.20 -5.78
C SER A 35 -12.23 -10.00 -5.46
N ASP A 36 -10.92 -10.13 -5.67
CA ASP A 36 -10.01 -9.00 -5.53
C ASP A 36 -10.09 -8.03 -6.72
N TRP A 37 -9.55 -6.83 -6.55
CA TRP A 37 -9.53 -5.78 -7.59
C TRP A 37 -8.89 -6.20 -8.91
N ARG A 38 -7.95 -7.17 -8.88
CA ARG A 38 -7.26 -7.66 -10.07
C ARG A 38 -7.92 -8.89 -10.69
N ASN A 39 -8.99 -9.43 -10.09
CA ASN A 39 -9.59 -10.72 -10.43
C ASN A 39 -8.57 -11.89 -10.43
N GLN A 40 -7.61 -11.84 -9.51
CA GLN A 40 -6.61 -12.89 -9.33
C GLN A 40 -6.98 -13.88 -8.23
N PHE A 41 -7.76 -13.40 -7.26
CA PHE A 41 -8.26 -14.18 -6.13
C PHE A 41 -9.79 -14.16 -6.16
N HIS A 42 -10.36 -15.32 -6.07
CA HIS A 42 -11.80 -15.54 -5.97
C HIS A 42 -12.06 -16.52 -4.85
N GLY A 43 -13.14 -16.36 -4.13
CA GLY A 43 -13.52 -17.26 -3.07
C GLY A 43 -15.02 -17.39 -2.91
N ALA A 44 -15.44 -18.10 -1.87
CA ALA A 44 -16.84 -18.31 -1.55
C ALA A 44 -17.10 -17.98 -0.07
N SER A 45 -18.25 -17.39 0.21
CA SER A 45 -18.70 -17.11 1.57
C SER A 45 -20.20 -17.36 1.70
N PRO A 46 -20.66 -17.89 2.82
CA PRO A 46 -22.10 -18.06 3.06
C PRO A 46 -22.75 -16.73 3.47
N LEU A 47 -21.95 -15.74 3.93
CA LEU A 47 -22.48 -14.54 4.55
C LEU A 47 -21.46 -13.38 4.53
N ILE A 48 -21.93 -12.22 4.08
CA ILE A 48 -21.19 -10.96 4.22
C ILE A 48 -21.87 -10.13 5.32
N LEU A 49 -21.17 -9.84 6.40
CA LEU A 49 -21.68 -9.06 7.53
C LEU A 49 -21.18 -7.62 7.45
N LYS A 50 -22.04 -6.65 7.73
CA LYS A 50 -21.75 -5.21 7.68
C LYS A 50 -22.10 -4.57 9.03
N PRO A 51 -21.27 -4.76 10.07
CA PRO A 51 -21.52 -4.19 11.39
C PRO A 51 -21.56 -2.66 11.35
N LEU A 52 -22.37 -2.07 12.25
CA LEU A 52 -22.55 -0.62 12.36
C LEU A 52 -21.67 0.02 13.44
N ASN A 53 -21.08 -0.78 14.31
CA ASN A 53 -20.28 -0.31 15.45
C ASN A 53 -19.39 -1.43 15.99
N THR A 54 -18.43 -1.04 16.87
CA THR A 54 -17.48 -1.94 17.50
C THR A 54 -18.12 -3.07 18.30
N GLN A 55 -19.28 -2.81 18.97
CA GLN A 55 -19.95 -3.81 19.76
C GLN A 55 -20.49 -4.97 18.89
N MET A 56 -21.08 -4.66 17.73
CA MET A 56 -21.49 -5.69 16.78
C MET A 56 -20.30 -6.51 16.26
N VAL A 57 -19.14 -5.89 16.01
CA VAL A 57 -17.91 -6.63 15.63
C VAL A 57 -17.50 -7.56 16.75
N SER A 58 -17.56 -7.10 18.01
CA SER A 58 -17.25 -7.91 19.22
C SER A 58 -18.16 -9.13 19.31
N GLU A 59 -19.47 -8.95 19.18
CA GLU A 59 -20.45 -10.04 19.23
C GLU A 59 -20.28 -11.04 18.08
N ILE A 60 -20.00 -10.56 16.86
CA ILE A 60 -19.69 -11.41 15.70
C ILE A 60 -18.45 -12.28 15.99
N LEU A 61 -17.33 -11.67 16.41
CA LEU A 61 -16.10 -12.40 16.64
C LEU A 61 -16.24 -13.39 17.81
N ALA A 62 -16.89 -13.01 18.91
CA ALA A 62 -17.17 -13.91 20.03
C ALA A 62 -17.95 -15.16 19.56
N LEU A 63 -19.04 -14.97 18.81
CA LEU A 63 -19.85 -16.06 18.29
C LEU A 63 -19.07 -16.94 17.28
N CYS A 64 -18.28 -16.34 16.40
CA CYS A 64 -17.44 -17.06 15.46
C CYS A 64 -16.37 -17.87 16.19
N ASN A 65 -15.76 -17.30 17.23
CA ASN A 65 -14.71 -17.96 18.02
C ASN A 65 -15.25 -19.18 18.80
N GLU A 66 -16.42 -19.04 19.43
CA GLU A 66 -17.08 -20.13 20.13
C GLU A 66 -17.42 -21.31 19.21
N ASN A 67 -17.72 -21.03 17.95
CA ASN A 67 -18.16 -22.01 16.96
C ASN A 67 -17.09 -22.36 15.91
N HIS A 68 -15.86 -21.88 16.06
CA HIS A 68 -14.74 -22.09 15.14
C HIS A 68 -15.03 -21.69 13.70
N ILE A 69 -15.86 -20.65 13.50
CA ILE A 69 -16.12 -20.07 12.18
C ILE A 69 -15.00 -19.10 11.82
N LYS A 70 -14.43 -19.29 10.67
CA LYS A 70 -13.37 -18.42 10.14
C LYS A 70 -13.93 -17.09 9.66
N VAL A 71 -13.16 -16.03 9.87
CA VAL A 71 -13.55 -14.64 9.56
C VAL A 71 -12.51 -13.99 8.68
N VAL A 72 -12.96 -13.41 7.57
CA VAL A 72 -12.14 -12.58 6.69
C VAL A 72 -12.55 -11.12 6.88
N PRO A 73 -11.73 -10.29 7.54
CA PRO A 73 -11.98 -8.85 7.63
C PRO A 73 -11.81 -8.17 6.28
N GLN A 74 -12.74 -7.30 5.91
CA GLN A 74 -12.67 -6.58 4.64
C GLN A 74 -12.94 -5.09 4.82
N GLY A 75 -12.07 -4.26 4.24
CA GLY A 75 -12.29 -2.83 4.05
C GLY A 75 -12.79 -2.54 2.63
N GLY A 76 -12.12 -1.63 1.91
CA GLY A 76 -12.45 -1.27 0.53
C GLY A 76 -12.10 -2.31 -0.54
N ASN A 77 -11.61 -3.46 -0.18
CA ASN A 77 -11.20 -4.57 -1.07
C ASN A 77 -10.23 -4.17 -2.19
N THR A 78 -9.31 -3.25 -1.88
CA THR A 78 -8.31 -2.70 -2.81
C THR A 78 -6.94 -3.38 -2.71
N GLY A 79 -6.81 -4.40 -1.86
CA GLY A 79 -5.57 -5.15 -1.64
C GLY A 79 -5.14 -5.95 -2.86
N LEU A 80 -3.83 -6.29 -2.94
CA LEU A 80 -3.21 -6.91 -4.12
C LEU A 80 -2.66 -8.32 -3.86
N VAL A 81 -2.87 -8.87 -2.66
CA VAL A 81 -2.30 -10.14 -2.22
C VAL A 81 -3.34 -11.14 -1.71
N GLY A 82 -4.63 -10.87 -1.93
CA GLY A 82 -5.74 -11.77 -1.62
C GLY A 82 -6.13 -11.84 -0.14
N GLY A 83 -5.56 -11.00 0.75
CA GLY A 83 -5.81 -11.06 2.20
C GLY A 83 -7.21 -10.61 2.65
N SER A 84 -8.02 -10.04 1.77
CA SER A 84 -9.41 -9.62 2.02
C SER A 84 -10.45 -10.48 1.31
N VAL A 85 -10.02 -11.56 0.63
CA VAL A 85 -10.90 -12.47 -0.12
C VAL A 85 -10.95 -13.82 0.62
N PRO A 86 -12.13 -14.39 0.88
CA PRO A 86 -12.26 -15.70 1.51
C PRO A 86 -11.70 -16.83 0.61
N ASP A 87 -11.51 -18.01 1.17
CA ASP A 87 -11.14 -19.20 0.40
C ASP A 87 -12.34 -19.80 -0.36
N ASP A 88 -12.10 -20.87 -1.15
CA ASP A 88 -13.14 -21.54 -1.96
C ASP A 88 -14.05 -22.47 -1.13
N SER A 89 -13.80 -22.64 0.16
CA SER A 89 -14.53 -23.62 0.98
C SER A 89 -16.00 -23.26 1.20
N GLY A 90 -16.35 -21.95 1.10
CA GLY A 90 -17.67 -21.45 1.46
C GLY A 90 -17.98 -21.54 2.96
N LEU A 91 -16.96 -21.67 3.81
CA LEU A 91 -17.08 -21.77 5.28
C LEU A 91 -16.62 -20.51 6.02
N GLU A 92 -15.99 -19.57 5.31
CA GLU A 92 -15.50 -18.32 5.87
C GLU A 92 -16.56 -17.22 5.75
N VAL A 93 -16.82 -16.49 6.83
CA VAL A 93 -17.69 -15.31 6.79
C VAL A 93 -16.86 -14.04 6.55
N VAL A 94 -17.36 -13.14 5.72
CA VAL A 94 -16.71 -11.85 5.49
C VAL A 94 -17.30 -10.81 6.42
N VAL A 95 -16.44 -10.06 7.14
CA VAL A 95 -16.82 -8.91 7.97
C VAL A 95 -16.36 -7.63 7.29
N CYS A 96 -17.27 -6.98 6.57
CA CYS A 96 -17.02 -5.75 5.82
C CYS A 96 -17.35 -4.51 6.66
N LEU A 97 -16.36 -3.62 6.82
CA LEU A 97 -16.47 -2.46 7.71
C LEU A 97 -17.05 -1.20 7.04
N GLU A 98 -17.55 -1.27 5.83
CA GLU A 98 -18.02 -0.11 5.04
C GLU A 98 -19.09 0.75 5.74
N LYS A 99 -19.86 0.18 6.69
CA LYS A 99 -20.88 0.89 7.46
C LYS A 99 -20.32 1.62 8.69
N MET A 100 -19.11 1.31 9.10
CA MET A 100 -18.40 2.01 10.17
C MET A 100 -17.55 3.15 9.58
N ASN A 101 -18.18 4.17 9.05
CA ASN A 101 -17.56 5.19 8.20
C ASN A 101 -17.69 6.63 8.76
N LYS A 102 -17.84 6.79 10.07
CA LYS A 102 -17.98 8.12 10.69
C LYS A 102 -16.63 8.71 11.05
N ILE A 103 -16.47 10.00 10.78
CA ILE A 103 -15.45 10.84 11.38
C ILE A 103 -16.00 11.30 12.72
N LEU A 104 -15.40 10.81 13.82
CA LEU A 104 -15.93 10.97 15.17
C LEU A 104 -15.52 12.28 15.81
N ASP A 105 -14.32 12.74 15.53
CA ASP A 105 -13.76 13.96 16.09
C ASP A 105 -12.60 14.50 15.25
N ILE A 106 -12.42 15.81 15.28
CA ILE A 106 -11.25 16.48 14.70
C ILE A 106 -10.78 17.57 15.65
N ASP A 107 -9.50 17.52 16.01
CA ASP A 107 -8.81 18.50 16.85
C ASP A 107 -7.68 19.18 16.07
N PRO A 108 -7.93 20.34 15.45
CA PRO A 108 -6.90 21.06 14.68
C PRO A 108 -5.76 21.60 15.55
N VAL A 109 -5.96 21.78 16.85
CA VAL A 109 -4.92 22.27 17.78
C VAL A 109 -3.94 21.14 18.12
N ASN A 110 -4.48 19.96 18.43
CA ASN A 110 -3.66 18.76 18.69
C ASN A 110 -3.18 18.08 17.40
N HIS A 111 -3.65 18.54 16.23
CA HIS A 111 -3.38 17.92 14.94
C HIS A 111 -3.77 16.43 14.90
N THR A 112 -5.01 16.14 15.31
CA THR A 112 -5.52 14.77 15.32
C THR A 112 -6.93 14.69 14.76
N MET A 113 -7.28 13.52 14.23
CA MET A 113 -8.64 13.16 13.85
C MET A 113 -8.92 11.74 14.34
N THR A 114 -10.12 11.50 14.85
CA THR A 114 -10.59 10.16 15.23
C THR A 114 -11.61 9.69 14.21
N VAL A 115 -11.34 8.53 13.61
CA VAL A 115 -12.15 7.98 12.51
C VAL A 115 -12.52 6.52 12.77
N GLU A 116 -13.65 6.08 12.23
CA GLU A 116 -14.00 4.67 12.12
C GLU A 116 -13.23 4.02 10.95
N ALA A 117 -13.00 2.71 11.04
CA ALA A 117 -12.15 1.96 10.12
C ALA A 117 -12.68 1.89 8.67
N GLY A 118 -13.99 2.00 8.47
CA GLY A 118 -14.63 2.02 7.16
C GLY A 118 -14.67 3.39 6.47
N CYS A 119 -14.07 4.43 7.08
CA CYS A 119 -13.95 5.74 6.41
C CYS A 119 -13.09 5.60 5.15
N ILE A 120 -13.57 6.14 4.03
CA ILE A 120 -12.82 6.22 2.77
C ILE A 120 -11.72 7.26 2.91
N LEU A 121 -10.52 6.95 2.41
CA LEU A 121 -9.33 7.80 2.56
C LEU A 121 -9.57 9.22 2.02
N SER A 122 -10.13 9.37 0.83
CA SER A 122 -10.42 10.69 0.24
C SER A 122 -11.42 11.52 1.06
N GLU A 123 -12.37 10.89 1.76
CA GLU A 123 -13.29 11.60 2.66
C GLU A 123 -12.59 12.12 3.92
N VAL A 124 -11.65 11.33 4.46
CA VAL A 124 -10.80 11.72 5.59
C VAL A 124 -9.91 12.90 5.20
N GLN A 125 -9.26 12.84 4.02
CA GLN A 125 -8.44 13.93 3.48
C GLN A 125 -9.27 15.21 3.27
N ASN A 126 -10.44 15.10 2.66
CA ASN A 126 -11.34 16.23 2.43
C ASN A 126 -11.81 16.88 3.74
N THR A 127 -12.06 16.06 4.77
CA THR A 127 -12.46 16.59 6.09
C THR A 127 -11.29 17.27 6.80
N ALA A 128 -10.07 16.72 6.68
CA ALA A 128 -8.87 17.39 7.18
C ALA A 128 -8.64 18.74 6.50
N LEU A 129 -8.81 18.83 5.17
CA LEU A 129 -8.70 20.08 4.40
C LEU A 129 -9.70 21.15 4.87
N LYS A 130 -10.96 20.78 5.14
CA LYS A 130 -11.96 21.70 5.71
C LYS A 130 -11.54 22.27 7.08
N ALA A 131 -10.78 21.49 7.86
CA ALA A 131 -10.19 21.92 9.13
C ALA A 131 -8.83 22.59 8.98
N LYS A 132 -8.42 22.98 7.76
CA LYS A 132 -7.11 23.57 7.44
C LYS A 132 -5.93 22.70 7.88
N ARG A 133 -6.05 21.39 7.64
CA ARG A 133 -5.04 20.37 7.90
C ARG A 133 -5.00 19.41 6.72
N ILE A 134 -3.97 18.59 6.68
CA ILE A 134 -3.91 17.43 5.76
C ILE A 134 -3.76 16.14 6.53
N PHE A 135 -4.31 15.07 5.98
CA PHE A 135 -3.92 13.70 6.28
C PHE A 135 -3.10 13.21 5.07
N PRO A 136 -1.77 13.02 5.23
CA PRO A 136 -0.86 12.94 4.07
C PRO A 136 -0.73 11.55 3.45
N LEU A 137 -1.46 10.54 3.91
CA LEU A 137 -1.47 9.24 3.24
C LEU A 137 -2.05 9.41 1.84
N SER A 138 -1.30 9.02 0.80
CA SER A 138 -1.70 9.16 -0.61
C SER A 138 -1.47 7.85 -1.35
N LEU A 139 -2.56 7.28 -1.89
CA LEU A 139 -2.62 5.98 -2.54
C LEU A 139 -3.38 6.07 -3.84
N ALA A 140 -3.06 5.23 -4.82
CA ALA A 140 -3.80 5.15 -6.08
C ALA A 140 -5.30 4.83 -5.88
N ALA A 141 -5.68 4.18 -4.77
CA ALA A 141 -7.04 3.77 -4.46
C ALA A 141 -7.77 4.72 -3.47
N GLU A 142 -7.37 5.99 -3.33
CA GLU A 142 -7.90 6.94 -2.34
C GLU A 142 -9.44 7.03 -2.31
N GLY A 143 -10.09 6.92 -3.47
CA GLY A 143 -11.54 7.01 -3.61
C GLY A 143 -12.31 5.77 -3.14
N SER A 144 -11.64 4.67 -2.82
CA SER A 144 -12.28 3.39 -2.46
C SER A 144 -11.64 2.67 -1.29
N CYS A 145 -10.34 2.86 -1.03
CA CYS A 145 -9.69 2.25 0.12
C CYS A 145 -10.20 2.85 1.43
N GLN A 146 -10.23 2.01 2.47
CA GLN A 146 -10.74 2.38 3.79
C GLN A 146 -9.61 2.40 4.82
N ILE A 147 -9.70 3.29 5.80
CA ILE A 147 -8.66 3.53 6.82
C ILE A 147 -8.28 2.23 7.54
N GLY A 148 -9.22 1.39 7.95
CA GLY A 148 -8.93 0.13 8.62
C GLY A 148 -8.08 -0.82 7.77
N GLY A 149 -8.35 -0.90 6.46
CA GLY A 149 -7.54 -1.65 5.50
C GLY A 149 -6.14 -1.07 5.34
N ASN A 150 -6.05 0.27 5.15
CA ASN A 150 -4.75 0.95 5.01
C ASN A 150 -3.85 0.76 6.24
N LEU A 151 -4.44 0.75 7.44
CA LEU A 151 -3.71 0.50 8.69
C LEU A 151 -3.32 -0.98 8.84
N SER A 152 -4.25 -1.89 8.53
CA SER A 152 -4.00 -3.34 8.62
C SER A 152 -2.92 -3.81 7.64
N THR A 153 -2.71 -3.14 6.52
CA THR A 153 -1.65 -3.42 5.54
C THR A 153 -0.43 -2.52 5.70
N ASN A 154 -0.45 -1.59 6.66
CA ASN A 154 0.58 -0.56 6.79
C ASN A 154 0.87 0.15 5.45
N ALA A 155 -0.19 0.60 4.78
CA ALA A 155 -0.10 1.16 3.43
C ALA A 155 0.94 2.29 3.33
N GLY A 156 1.71 2.26 2.25
CA GLY A 156 2.68 3.30 1.89
C GLY A 156 2.09 4.33 0.95
N GLY A 157 2.82 4.68 -0.11
CA GLY A 157 2.41 5.60 -1.17
C GLY A 157 3.39 6.74 -1.39
N THR A 158 3.01 7.73 -2.19
CA THR A 158 3.93 8.76 -2.69
C THR A 158 4.46 9.73 -1.63
N SER A 159 3.80 9.85 -0.48
CA SER A 159 4.17 10.79 0.58
C SER A 159 5.00 10.17 1.73
N VAL A 160 5.37 8.89 1.61
CA VAL A 160 6.10 8.14 2.65
C VAL A 160 7.44 8.79 2.99
N LEU A 161 8.14 9.29 1.99
CA LEU A 161 9.45 9.93 2.17
C LEU A 161 9.43 11.05 3.23
N HIS A 162 8.34 11.80 3.32
CA HIS A 162 8.23 12.94 4.25
C HIS A 162 7.40 12.63 5.50
N TYR A 163 6.34 11.81 5.38
CA TYR A 163 5.37 11.60 6.46
C TYR A 163 5.38 10.21 7.05
N GLY A 164 6.07 9.26 6.42
CA GLY A 164 6.08 7.85 6.80
C GLY A 164 4.87 7.08 6.30
N ASN A 165 4.88 5.77 6.57
CA ASN A 165 3.79 4.85 6.25
C ASN A 165 2.57 5.05 7.17
N ALA A 166 1.47 4.35 6.87
CA ALA A 166 0.23 4.43 7.63
C ALA A 166 0.43 4.24 9.15
N LYS A 167 1.30 3.30 9.59
CA LYS A 167 1.59 3.05 11.01
C LYS A 167 2.19 4.28 11.73
N GLU A 168 2.99 5.09 11.05
CA GLU A 168 3.62 6.27 11.61
C GLU A 168 2.64 7.43 11.74
N LEU A 169 1.52 7.36 11.04
CA LEU A 169 0.44 8.34 11.06
C LEU A 169 -0.60 8.07 12.16
N VAL A 170 -0.45 7.01 12.99
CA VAL A 170 -1.43 6.61 14.01
C VAL A 170 -0.91 6.93 15.42
N LEU A 171 -1.77 7.55 16.23
CA LEU A 171 -1.53 7.79 17.67
C LEU A 171 -2.26 6.79 18.56
N GLY A 172 -3.48 6.43 18.19
CA GLY A 172 -4.33 5.54 18.96
C GLY A 172 -5.11 4.60 18.08
N LEU A 173 -5.51 3.44 18.64
CA LEU A 173 -6.22 2.40 17.91
C LEU A 173 -7.28 1.75 18.81
N GLU A 174 -8.40 1.37 18.21
CA GLU A 174 -9.36 0.43 18.77
C GLU A 174 -9.40 -0.80 17.87
N ALA A 175 -9.27 -1.97 18.46
CA ALA A 175 -9.34 -3.24 17.75
C ALA A 175 -10.16 -4.27 18.55
N VAL A 176 -10.85 -5.16 17.84
CA VAL A 176 -11.57 -6.30 18.41
C VAL A 176 -10.77 -7.57 18.19
N MET A 177 -10.52 -8.31 19.28
CA MET A 177 -9.77 -9.54 19.28
C MET A 177 -10.64 -10.72 18.81
N ALA A 178 -10.02 -11.84 18.50
CA ALA A 178 -10.73 -13.06 18.05
C ALA A 178 -11.80 -13.54 19.05
N ASP A 179 -11.59 -13.38 20.35
CA ASP A 179 -12.55 -13.74 21.41
C ASP A 179 -13.68 -12.70 21.62
N GLY A 180 -13.71 -11.64 20.83
CA GLY A 180 -14.66 -10.54 20.95
C GLY A 180 -14.24 -9.44 21.94
N SER A 181 -13.15 -9.62 22.70
CA SER A 181 -12.68 -8.55 23.59
C SER A 181 -12.22 -7.31 22.82
N ILE A 182 -12.46 -6.13 23.40
CA ILE A 182 -12.18 -4.84 22.75
C ILE A 182 -10.95 -4.21 23.39
N MET A 183 -9.88 -4.08 22.63
CA MET A 183 -8.75 -3.23 23.00
C MET A 183 -9.06 -1.79 22.57
N ASN A 184 -9.30 -0.91 23.55
CA ASN A 184 -9.51 0.51 23.29
C ASN A 184 -8.31 1.33 23.78
N SER A 185 -7.48 1.80 22.85
CA SER A 185 -6.34 2.67 23.11
C SER A 185 -6.41 3.92 22.20
N LEU A 186 -7.58 4.56 22.12
CA LEU A 186 -7.81 5.77 21.32
C LEU A 186 -7.23 7.02 21.98
N ARG A 187 -5.98 6.95 22.42
CA ARG A 187 -5.27 8.09 23.03
C ARG A 187 -4.78 9.04 21.95
N ARG A 188 -4.94 10.34 22.19
CA ARG A 188 -4.49 11.41 21.27
C ARG A 188 -3.11 11.95 21.68
N LEU A 189 -2.31 11.12 22.31
CA LEU A 189 -1.03 11.53 22.90
C LEU A 189 0.12 11.25 21.93
N ARG A 190 1.04 12.22 21.81
CA ARG A 190 2.30 12.02 21.08
C ARG A 190 3.37 11.31 21.93
N LYS A 191 3.25 11.37 23.25
CA LYS A 191 4.11 10.69 24.21
C LYS A 191 3.24 9.84 25.13
N ASP A 192 3.40 8.53 25.02
CA ASP A 192 2.70 7.55 25.88
C ASP A 192 3.59 6.32 26.06
N ASN A 193 4.30 6.28 27.19
CA ASN A 193 5.15 5.16 27.59
C ASN A 193 4.47 4.29 28.66
N THR A 194 3.15 4.18 28.65
CA THR A 194 2.37 3.40 29.61
C THR A 194 2.30 1.92 29.20
N GLY A 195 3.43 1.23 29.27
CA GLY A 195 3.54 -0.19 28.87
C GLY A 195 3.93 -0.38 27.40
N TYR A 196 3.69 -1.58 26.89
CA TYR A 196 3.97 -1.91 25.49
C TYR A 196 3.05 -1.16 24.53
N ASP A 197 3.59 -0.77 23.38
CA ASP A 197 2.83 -0.11 22.33
C ASP A 197 2.01 -1.13 21.49
N LEU A 198 0.94 -1.66 22.10
CA LEU A 198 0.15 -2.75 21.57
C LEU A 198 -0.51 -2.45 20.22
N LYS A 199 -0.76 -1.17 19.89
CA LYS A 199 -1.32 -0.83 18.57
C LYS A 199 -0.44 -1.28 17.41
N GLN A 200 0.89 -1.37 17.62
CA GLN A 200 1.84 -1.81 16.59
C GLN A 200 1.64 -3.27 16.16
N LEU A 201 1.02 -4.10 17.02
CA LEU A 201 0.70 -5.48 16.67
C LEU A 201 -0.37 -5.58 15.58
N PHE A 202 -1.28 -4.62 15.52
CA PHE A 202 -2.40 -4.61 14.55
C PHE A 202 -2.06 -3.88 13.26
N LEU A 203 -1.14 -2.92 13.31
CA LEU A 203 -0.70 -2.14 12.16
C LEU A 203 0.23 -3.00 11.28
N GLY A 204 -0.24 -3.38 10.10
CA GLY A 204 0.45 -4.31 9.21
C GLY A 204 0.18 -5.79 9.50
N SER A 205 -0.79 -6.13 10.38
CA SER A 205 -1.16 -7.52 10.67
C SER A 205 -2.11 -8.16 9.66
N GLU A 206 -2.59 -7.42 8.69
CA GLU A 206 -3.48 -7.87 7.61
C GLU A 206 -4.75 -8.59 8.12
N GLY A 207 -5.28 -8.14 9.28
CA GLY A 207 -6.47 -8.73 9.87
C GLY A 207 -6.27 -10.10 10.54
N THR A 208 -5.03 -10.58 10.66
CA THR A 208 -4.74 -11.90 11.25
C THR A 208 -4.80 -11.91 12.78
N LEU A 209 -4.69 -10.76 13.45
CA LEU A 209 -4.64 -10.65 14.92
C LEU A 209 -5.92 -10.06 15.52
N GLY A 210 -6.81 -9.51 14.70
CA GLY A 210 -8.05 -8.86 15.10
C GLY A 210 -8.55 -7.86 14.06
N ILE A 211 -9.67 -7.22 14.33
CA ILE A 211 -10.29 -6.24 13.44
C ILE A 211 -10.12 -4.83 14.00
N ILE A 212 -9.42 -3.96 13.28
CA ILE A 212 -9.33 -2.52 13.59
C ILE A 212 -10.70 -1.91 13.35
N THR A 213 -11.25 -1.22 14.35
CA THR A 213 -12.57 -0.58 14.28
C THR A 213 -12.52 0.94 14.29
N LYS A 214 -11.53 1.53 14.97
CA LYS A 214 -11.30 2.98 15.00
C LYS A 214 -9.82 3.32 15.11
N ALA A 215 -9.46 4.51 14.67
CA ALA A 215 -8.11 5.04 14.82
C ALA A 215 -8.09 6.53 15.15
N VAL A 216 -7.07 6.95 15.89
CA VAL A 216 -6.66 8.36 16.01
C VAL A 216 -5.48 8.56 15.08
N ILE A 217 -5.68 9.37 14.04
CA ILE A 217 -4.69 9.68 13.02
C ILE A 217 -4.09 11.07 13.21
N LYS A 218 -2.83 11.22 12.78
CA LYS A 218 -2.09 12.49 12.83
C LYS A 218 -2.47 13.36 11.65
N LEU A 219 -2.71 14.62 11.91
CA LEU A 219 -2.86 15.65 10.90
C LEU A 219 -1.63 16.54 10.85
N PHE A 220 -1.47 17.23 9.72
CA PHE A 220 -0.36 18.16 9.48
C PHE A 220 -0.88 19.50 8.95
N PRO A 221 -0.11 20.58 9.09
CA PRO A 221 -0.43 21.85 8.43
C PRO A 221 -0.50 21.67 6.90
N ILE A 222 -1.37 22.43 6.25
CA ILE A 222 -1.40 22.45 4.77
C ILE A 222 -0.08 23.05 4.27
N PRO A 223 0.63 22.40 3.34
CA PRO A 223 1.74 23.03 2.65
C PRO A 223 1.29 24.30 1.92
N THR A 224 1.96 25.39 2.18
CA THR A 224 1.68 26.70 1.53
C THR A 224 2.51 26.89 0.28
N ASN A 225 3.62 26.18 0.17
CA ASN A 225 4.52 26.20 -0.97
C ASN A 225 4.76 24.76 -1.44
N LYS A 226 4.60 24.53 -2.75
CA LYS A 226 4.95 23.30 -3.42
C LYS A 226 5.66 23.64 -4.72
N VAL A 227 6.66 22.87 -5.09
CA VAL A 227 7.32 22.94 -6.38
C VAL A 227 7.60 21.53 -6.87
N THR A 228 7.27 21.27 -8.13
CA THR A 228 7.42 19.96 -8.75
C THR A 228 8.28 20.08 -10.00
N SER A 229 9.17 19.14 -10.22
CA SER A 229 9.99 19.06 -11.43
C SER A 229 10.06 17.63 -11.96
N ILE A 230 10.33 17.51 -13.27
CA ILE A 230 10.85 16.28 -13.86
C ILE A 230 12.30 16.52 -14.25
N VAL A 231 13.16 15.59 -13.87
CA VAL A 231 14.59 15.64 -14.05
C VAL A 231 15.03 14.44 -14.88
N ALA A 232 15.78 14.67 -15.94
CA ALA A 232 16.49 13.64 -16.69
C ALA A 232 17.85 13.39 -16.02
N ILE A 233 18.15 12.14 -15.70
CA ILE A 233 19.31 11.75 -14.88
C ILE A 233 20.26 10.91 -15.72
N SER A 234 21.55 11.17 -15.58
CA SER A 234 22.60 10.60 -16.44
C SER A 234 22.77 9.08 -16.27
N ASN A 235 22.59 8.58 -15.03
CA ASN A 235 22.68 7.14 -14.71
C ASN A 235 22.00 6.84 -13.37
N LEU A 236 21.89 5.56 -13.01
CA LEU A 236 21.21 5.14 -11.77
C LEU A 236 21.92 5.61 -10.50
N GLU A 237 23.23 5.64 -10.46
CA GLU A 237 24.01 6.11 -9.33
C GLU A 237 23.77 7.60 -9.09
N SER A 238 23.73 8.39 -10.16
CA SER A 238 23.41 9.82 -10.11
C SER A 238 22.00 10.09 -9.56
N THR A 239 21.07 9.13 -9.67
CA THR A 239 19.74 9.25 -9.05
C THR A 239 19.83 9.34 -7.53
N ILE A 240 20.69 8.51 -6.94
CA ILE A 240 20.89 8.51 -5.48
C ILE A 240 21.67 9.74 -5.04
N GLU A 241 22.70 10.14 -5.78
CA GLU A 241 23.45 11.38 -5.49
C GLU A 241 22.56 12.61 -5.53
N LEU A 242 21.68 12.72 -6.53
CA LEU A 242 20.70 13.80 -6.64
C LEU A 242 19.77 13.82 -5.42
N LEU A 243 19.19 12.68 -5.03
CA LEU A 243 18.33 12.57 -3.85
C LEU A 243 19.05 13.07 -2.58
N VAL A 244 20.27 12.61 -2.34
CA VAL A 244 21.08 13.01 -1.17
C VAL A 244 21.30 14.53 -1.17
N LYS A 245 21.70 15.10 -2.32
CA LYS A 245 21.94 16.54 -2.43
C LYS A 245 20.68 17.38 -2.26
N LEU A 246 19.56 16.92 -2.79
CA LEU A 246 18.29 17.61 -2.63
C LEU A 246 17.83 17.59 -1.16
N ARG A 247 18.00 16.47 -0.46
CA ARG A 247 17.69 16.37 0.99
C ARG A 247 18.58 17.30 1.82
N GLU A 248 19.89 17.27 1.60
CA GLU A 248 20.85 18.14 2.29
C GLU A 248 20.50 19.63 2.12
N ARG A 249 20.21 20.07 0.90
CA ARG A 249 19.94 21.49 0.58
C ARG A 249 18.56 21.97 1.04
N SER A 250 17.56 21.10 0.99
CA SER A 250 16.18 21.43 1.33
C SER A 250 15.87 21.31 2.83
N GLY A 251 16.82 20.82 3.65
CA GLY A 251 16.52 20.51 5.05
C GLY A 251 15.42 19.45 5.16
N ASP A 252 15.47 18.47 4.27
CA ASP A 252 14.52 17.35 4.19
C ASP A 252 13.07 17.75 3.81
N SER A 253 12.92 18.83 3.05
CA SER A 253 11.60 19.31 2.55
C SER A 253 11.11 18.55 1.28
N ILE A 254 11.77 17.46 0.88
CA ILE A 254 11.32 16.60 -0.22
C ILE A 254 10.06 15.87 0.20
N SER A 255 8.95 16.08 -0.51
CA SER A 255 7.70 15.36 -0.29
C SER A 255 7.54 14.14 -1.20
N ALA A 256 8.17 14.14 -2.38
CA ALA A 256 8.19 12.99 -3.27
C ALA A 256 9.48 12.94 -4.10
N PHE A 257 9.95 11.73 -4.37
CA PHE A 257 11.05 11.45 -5.28
C PHE A 257 10.78 10.12 -5.99
N GLU A 258 10.16 10.23 -7.18
CA GLU A 258 9.67 9.10 -7.95
C GLU A 258 10.55 8.84 -9.16
N TYR A 259 10.90 7.58 -9.39
CA TYR A 259 11.72 7.17 -10.53
C TYR A 259 10.90 6.55 -11.63
N MET A 260 11.30 6.76 -12.87
CA MET A 260 10.77 6.11 -14.07
C MET A 260 11.91 5.85 -15.05
N ASP A 261 12.03 4.64 -15.59
CA ASP A 261 12.97 4.38 -16.70
C ASP A 261 12.36 4.80 -18.05
N ARG A 262 13.20 4.86 -19.09
CA ARG A 262 12.80 5.24 -20.44
C ARG A 262 11.64 4.39 -20.98
N ALA A 263 11.63 3.10 -20.71
CA ALA A 263 10.56 2.22 -21.16
C ALA A 263 9.17 2.66 -20.63
N CYS A 264 9.13 3.20 -19.40
CA CYS A 264 7.92 3.78 -18.83
C CYS A 264 7.42 5.00 -19.61
N ILE A 265 8.32 5.88 -20.04
CA ILE A 265 7.95 7.05 -20.84
C ILE A 265 7.51 6.63 -22.25
N ASP A 266 8.26 5.72 -22.89
CA ASP A 266 7.89 5.23 -24.23
C ASP A 266 6.50 4.57 -24.24
N VAL A 267 6.15 3.77 -23.24
CA VAL A 267 4.81 3.15 -23.18
C VAL A 267 3.69 4.16 -22.97
N LEU A 268 3.93 5.23 -22.20
CA LEU A 268 2.96 6.32 -22.04
C LEU A 268 2.75 7.09 -23.36
N ILE A 269 3.83 7.37 -24.09
CA ILE A 269 3.76 7.98 -25.41
C ILE A 269 2.94 7.10 -26.36
N ASP A 270 3.26 5.81 -26.42
CA ASP A 270 2.61 4.87 -27.33
C ASP A 270 1.12 4.63 -27.02
N GLN A 271 0.77 4.54 -25.75
CA GLN A 271 -0.59 4.17 -25.32
C GLN A 271 -1.52 5.38 -25.09
N MET A 272 -0.95 6.51 -24.70
CA MET A 272 -1.74 7.72 -24.39
C MET A 272 -1.62 8.80 -25.46
N GLY A 273 -0.70 8.67 -26.43
CA GLY A 273 -0.48 9.66 -27.48
C GLY A 273 0.08 10.99 -26.96
N ILE A 274 0.74 10.97 -25.79
CA ILE A 274 1.37 12.16 -25.24
C ILE A 274 2.68 12.47 -25.98
N LYS A 275 3.12 13.72 -25.90
CA LYS A 275 4.46 14.10 -26.37
C LYS A 275 5.52 13.67 -25.37
N ASP A 276 6.75 13.47 -25.86
CA ASP A 276 7.89 13.24 -24.96
C ASP A 276 8.08 14.45 -24.02
N ILE A 277 8.63 14.19 -22.86
CA ILE A 277 8.83 15.21 -21.81
C ILE A 277 9.89 16.22 -22.24
N PHE A 278 10.96 15.71 -22.86
CA PHE A 278 12.10 16.50 -23.32
C PHE A 278 12.26 16.33 -24.84
N ASP A 279 12.97 17.26 -25.47
CA ASP A 279 13.29 17.19 -26.90
C ASP A 279 14.24 16.02 -27.24
N GLN A 280 14.99 15.55 -26.25
CA GLN A 280 15.88 14.38 -26.33
C GLN A 280 15.37 13.24 -25.47
N LYS A 281 15.74 12.01 -25.85
CA LYS A 281 15.46 10.81 -25.05
C LYS A 281 16.55 10.59 -24.03
N TYR A 282 16.13 10.36 -22.78
CA TYR A 282 17.03 9.99 -21.67
C TYR A 282 16.64 8.62 -21.14
N GLU A 283 17.55 7.95 -20.44
CA GLU A 283 17.32 6.60 -19.91
C GLU A 283 16.64 6.61 -18.54
N HIS A 284 16.84 7.67 -17.74
CA HIS A 284 16.38 7.76 -16.36
C HIS A 284 15.68 9.10 -16.09
N TYR A 285 14.56 9.03 -15.41
CA TYR A 285 13.77 10.20 -15.04
C TYR A 285 13.43 10.15 -13.56
N ALA A 286 13.43 11.30 -12.90
CA ALA A 286 12.85 11.47 -11.59
C ALA A 286 11.81 12.58 -11.58
N LEU A 287 10.66 12.33 -10.96
CA LEU A 287 9.73 13.37 -10.54
C LEU A 287 10.09 13.74 -9.10
N VAL A 288 10.38 15.01 -8.90
CA VAL A 288 10.81 15.57 -7.61
C VAL A 288 9.80 16.60 -7.15
N GLU A 289 9.33 16.49 -5.91
CA GLU A 289 8.47 17.49 -5.30
C GLU A 289 9.04 17.94 -3.96
N PHE A 290 9.13 19.26 -3.77
CA PHE A 290 9.36 19.88 -2.47
C PHE A 290 8.06 20.47 -1.95
N SER A 291 7.83 20.35 -0.64
CA SER A 291 6.71 20.99 0.01
C SER A 291 7.10 21.61 1.36
N SER A 292 6.51 22.77 1.69
CA SER A 292 6.70 23.43 2.97
C SER A 292 5.44 24.15 3.42
N SER A 293 5.18 24.14 4.72
CA SER A 293 4.13 24.96 5.35
C SER A 293 4.61 26.36 5.79
N ARG A 294 5.86 26.71 5.50
CA ARG A 294 6.43 28.03 5.80
C ARG A 294 6.12 29.00 4.67
N HIS A 295 5.54 30.17 5.00
CA HIS A 295 5.15 31.16 3.98
C HIS A 295 6.32 31.79 3.22
N ASN A 296 7.51 31.83 3.81
CA ASN A 296 8.66 32.54 3.24
C ASN A 296 9.70 31.62 2.59
N ASP A 297 9.43 30.32 2.48
CA ASP A 297 10.34 29.38 1.81
C ASP A 297 10.27 29.61 0.28
N ASN A 298 11.39 29.97 -0.31
CA ASN A 298 11.50 30.00 -1.78
C ASN A 298 11.94 28.64 -2.32
N LEU A 299 11.03 27.67 -2.26
CA LEU A 299 11.31 26.30 -2.70
C LEU A 299 11.65 26.22 -4.19
N GLN A 300 11.08 27.10 -5.01
CA GLN A 300 11.36 27.13 -6.44
C GLN A 300 12.83 27.45 -6.69
N LEU A 301 13.32 28.56 -6.14
CA LEU A 301 14.72 28.94 -6.29
C LEU A 301 15.66 27.87 -5.71
N LEU A 302 15.31 27.29 -4.56
CA LEU A 302 16.08 26.23 -3.93
C LEU A 302 16.20 24.99 -4.82
N LEU A 303 15.10 24.58 -5.46
CA LEU A 303 15.08 23.44 -6.38
C LEU A 303 15.85 23.74 -7.64
N GLU A 304 15.64 24.90 -8.26
CA GLU A 304 16.35 25.35 -9.48
C GLU A 304 17.86 25.43 -9.25
N ASP A 305 18.33 26.06 -8.17
CA ASP A 305 19.76 26.13 -7.82
C ASP A 305 20.36 24.77 -7.53
N SER A 306 19.57 23.88 -6.89
CA SER A 306 20.03 22.53 -6.61
C SER A 306 20.21 21.70 -7.87
N ILE A 307 19.23 21.75 -8.78
CA ILE A 307 19.29 21.08 -10.08
C ILE A 307 20.43 21.66 -10.92
N ALA A 308 20.57 22.98 -11.00
CA ALA A 308 21.65 23.63 -11.75
C ALA A 308 23.04 23.18 -11.27
N SER A 309 23.21 23.03 -9.96
CA SER A 309 24.45 22.47 -9.40
C SER A 309 24.70 21.04 -9.86
N GLU A 310 23.68 20.20 -9.91
CA GLU A 310 23.81 18.80 -10.31
C GLU A 310 23.97 18.64 -11.83
N VAL A 311 23.50 19.58 -12.64
CA VAL A 311 23.85 19.68 -14.06
C VAL A 311 25.35 19.95 -14.23
N LEU A 312 25.93 20.86 -13.44
CA LEU A 312 27.38 21.15 -13.47
C LEU A 312 28.20 19.92 -13.00
N ASN A 313 27.67 19.14 -12.06
CA ASN A 313 28.28 17.90 -11.58
C ASN A 313 28.09 16.71 -12.55
N LYS A 314 27.33 16.87 -13.62
CA LYS A 314 26.97 15.84 -14.61
C LYS A 314 26.13 14.68 -14.04
N ASN A 315 25.39 14.92 -12.97
CA ASN A 315 24.43 13.98 -12.42
C ASN A 315 23.04 14.16 -13.07
N VAL A 316 22.75 15.36 -13.58
CA VAL A 316 21.51 15.73 -14.26
C VAL A 316 21.86 16.18 -15.68
N ASP A 317 21.13 15.64 -16.66
CA ASP A 317 21.27 16.00 -18.08
C ASP A 317 20.33 17.12 -18.50
N ASP A 318 19.08 17.11 -17.98
CA ASP A 318 18.05 18.10 -18.28
C ASP A 318 17.00 18.15 -17.16
N ALA A 319 16.24 19.24 -17.07
CA ALA A 319 15.16 19.37 -16.09
C ALA A 319 14.08 20.37 -16.51
N ILE A 320 12.84 20.10 -16.12
CA ILE A 320 11.71 21.01 -16.26
C ILE A 320 11.09 21.23 -14.89
N VAL A 321 11.12 22.45 -14.40
CA VAL A 321 10.41 22.87 -13.19
C VAL A 321 9.01 23.35 -13.60
N ALA A 322 7.97 22.82 -12.97
CA ALA A 322 6.60 23.18 -13.27
C ALA A 322 6.34 24.66 -12.92
N SER A 323 5.79 25.42 -13.87
CA SER A 323 5.47 26.85 -13.72
C SER A 323 4.01 27.10 -13.31
N ASN A 324 3.17 26.07 -13.32
CA ASN A 324 1.74 26.15 -12.99
C ASN A 324 1.16 24.78 -12.63
N GLU A 325 -0.03 24.80 -12.01
CA GLU A 325 -0.74 23.58 -11.55
C GLU A 325 -1.07 22.60 -12.69
N THR A 326 -1.27 23.06 -13.90
CA THR A 326 -1.53 22.17 -15.04
C THR A 326 -0.29 21.33 -15.38
N GLN A 327 0.90 21.92 -15.31
CA GLN A 327 2.15 21.17 -15.48
C GLN A 327 2.42 20.22 -14.31
N VAL A 328 2.16 20.65 -13.08
CA VAL A 328 2.24 19.76 -11.89
C VAL A 328 1.35 18.55 -12.09
N SER A 329 0.07 18.77 -12.42
CA SER A 329 -0.88 17.68 -12.68
C SER A 329 -0.44 16.78 -13.84
N HIS A 330 0.13 17.35 -14.89
CA HIS A 330 0.66 16.58 -16.01
C HIS A 330 1.82 15.68 -15.58
N PHE A 331 2.77 16.18 -14.79
CA PHE A 331 3.92 15.41 -14.31
C PHE A 331 3.48 14.25 -13.41
N TRP A 332 2.57 14.50 -12.48
CA TRP A 332 2.01 13.44 -11.63
C TRP A 332 1.22 12.41 -12.43
N ASN A 333 0.43 12.83 -13.41
CA ASN A 333 -0.29 11.92 -14.29
C ASN A 333 0.62 10.94 -15.03
N LEU A 334 1.83 11.35 -15.42
CA LEU A 334 2.81 10.42 -16.03
C LEU A 334 3.13 9.27 -15.08
N ARG A 335 3.33 9.56 -13.81
CA ARG A 335 3.68 8.55 -12.80
C ARG A 335 2.48 7.70 -12.37
N GLU A 336 1.34 8.33 -12.13
CA GLU A 336 0.16 7.67 -11.54
C GLU A 336 -0.59 6.78 -12.54
N THR A 337 -0.53 7.08 -13.83
CA THR A 337 -1.21 6.27 -14.85
C THR A 337 -0.44 5.02 -15.27
N LEU A 338 0.87 4.93 -14.97
CA LEU A 338 1.70 3.79 -15.36
C LEU A 338 1.12 2.43 -14.98
N PRO A 339 0.69 2.17 -13.72
CA PRO A 339 0.15 0.86 -13.35
C PRO A 339 -1.08 0.46 -14.18
N GLY A 340 -1.95 1.44 -14.48
CA GLY A 340 -3.15 1.25 -15.30
C GLY A 340 -2.82 0.96 -16.76
N VAL A 341 -1.88 1.67 -17.34
CA VAL A 341 -1.40 1.45 -18.71
C VAL A 341 -0.73 0.08 -18.83
N LEU A 342 0.17 -0.25 -17.90
CA LEU A 342 0.91 -1.52 -17.93
C LEU A 342 -0.03 -2.73 -17.77
N LYS A 343 -1.09 -2.63 -16.98
CA LYS A 343 -2.08 -3.71 -16.84
C LYS A 343 -2.68 -4.16 -18.18
N ASN A 344 -2.77 -3.27 -19.16
CA ASN A 344 -3.50 -3.48 -20.41
C ASN A 344 -2.62 -3.90 -21.61
N ILE A 345 -1.29 -3.94 -21.47
CA ILE A 345 -0.39 -4.19 -22.60
C ILE A 345 0.07 -5.65 -22.77
N GLY A 346 -0.35 -6.55 -21.89
CA GLY A 346 -0.06 -7.99 -22.03
C GLY A 346 0.22 -8.72 -20.74
N GLU A 347 0.63 -9.98 -20.83
CA GLU A 347 0.99 -10.82 -19.68
C GLU A 347 2.33 -10.39 -19.06
N TYR A 348 2.38 -10.32 -17.73
CA TYR A 348 3.55 -9.89 -16.98
C TYR A 348 3.72 -10.59 -15.64
N VAL A 349 4.91 -10.45 -15.07
CA VAL A 349 5.21 -10.66 -13.64
C VAL A 349 5.58 -9.31 -13.05
N THR A 350 5.04 -9.00 -11.88
CA THR A 350 5.31 -7.75 -11.17
C THR A 350 5.92 -8.02 -9.80
N PHE A 351 6.78 -7.09 -9.38
CA PHE A 351 7.44 -7.09 -8.09
C PHE A 351 7.25 -5.73 -7.43
N ASP A 352 7.01 -5.77 -6.15
CA ASP A 352 6.98 -4.66 -5.23
C ASP A 352 8.04 -4.94 -4.18
N ILE A 353 9.23 -4.42 -4.39
CA ILE A 353 10.43 -4.75 -3.62
C ILE A 353 11.13 -3.50 -3.14
N SER A 354 11.81 -3.61 -2.00
CA SER A 354 12.63 -2.51 -1.47
C SER A 354 13.98 -3.00 -1.00
N VAL A 355 14.97 -2.12 -1.10
CA VAL A 355 16.32 -2.31 -0.55
C VAL A 355 16.80 -1.01 0.08
N PRO A 356 17.86 -1.00 0.89
CA PRO A 356 18.52 0.23 1.27
C PRO A 356 18.78 1.12 0.04
N ILE A 357 18.45 2.41 0.13
CA ILE A 357 18.45 3.35 -1.02
C ILE A 357 19.77 3.29 -1.79
N SER A 358 20.91 3.18 -1.09
CA SER A 358 22.23 3.09 -1.69
C SER A 358 22.45 1.85 -2.56
N LEU A 359 21.64 0.81 -2.40
CA LEU A 359 21.75 -0.47 -3.13
C LEU A 359 20.74 -0.58 -4.30
N LEU A 360 19.88 0.42 -4.49
CA LEU A 360 18.90 0.42 -5.59
C LEU A 360 19.54 0.31 -6.99
N PRO A 361 20.62 1.02 -7.33
CA PRO A 361 21.29 0.84 -8.61
C PRO A 361 21.73 -0.61 -8.84
N GLU A 362 22.33 -1.23 -7.84
CA GLU A 362 22.77 -2.63 -7.91
C GLU A 362 21.59 -3.58 -8.09
N LEU A 363 20.49 -3.39 -7.34
CA LEU A 363 19.26 -4.18 -7.49
C LEU A 363 18.72 -4.11 -8.93
N ILE A 364 18.53 -2.90 -9.47
CA ILE A 364 17.97 -2.70 -10.81
C ILE A 364 18.85 -3.34 -11.89
N ILE A 365 20.16 -3.13 -11.81
CA ILE A 365 21.13 -3.69 -12.77
C ILE A 365 21.14 -5.22 -12.72
N ASN A 366 21.21 -5.79 -11.52
CA ASN A 366 21.26 -7.25 -11.34
C ASN A 366 19.92 -7.92 -11.73
N ALA A 367 18.80 -7.29 -11.39
CA ALA A 367 17.46 -7.75 -11.81
C ALA A 367 17.33 -7.77 -13.34
N LYS A 368 17.73 -6.69 -14.04
CA LYS A 368 17.72 -6.65 -15.52
C LYS A 368 18.59 -7.75 -16.13
N LYS A 369 19.79 -7.99 -15.60
CA LYS A 369 20.70 -9.06 -16.07
C LYS A 369 20.09 -10.45 -15.90
N VAL A 370 19.51 -10.74 -14.74
CA VAL A 370 18.92 -12.05 -14.44
C VAL A 370 17.67 -12.27 -15.28
N CYS A 371 16.79 -11.28 -15.40
CA CYS A 371 15.61 -11.36 -16.24
C CYS A 371 15.94 -11.65 -17.70
N ASN A 372 16.91 -10.93 -18.28
CA ASN A 372 17.34 -11.17 -19.66
C ASN A 372 17.96 -12.56 -19.88
N ARG A 373 18.61 -13.13 -18.85
CA ARG A 373 19.13 -14.50 -18.91
C ARG A 373 18.03 -15.57 -18.88
N ILE A 374 16.97 -15.36 -18.10
CA ILE A 374 15.87 -16.33 -17.91
C ILE A 374 14.83 -16.19 -19.02
N CYS A 375 14.47 -14.97 -19.38
CA CYS A 375 13.45 -14.64 -20.34
C CYS A 375 13.98 -13.58 -21.32
N LYS A 376 14.70 -14.05 -22.34
CA LYS A 376 15.33 -13.20 -23.35
C LYS A 376 14.27 -12.38 -24.11
N ASN A 377 14.62 -11.16 -24.49
CA ASN A 377 13.75 -10.21 -25.20
C ASN A 377 12.49 -9.75 -24.41
N SER A 378 12.41 -10.04 -23.10
CA SER A 378 11.34 -9.50 -22.29
C SER A 378 11.46 -7.98 -22.17
N ARG A 379 10.34 -7.26 -22.25
CA ARG A 379 10.30 -5.83 -21.93
C ARG A 379 10.23 -5.67 -20.42
N VAL A 380 11.06 -4.78 -19.90
CA VAL A 380 11.13 -4.46 -18.47
C VAL A 380 10.76 -3.00 -18.28
N PHE A 381 9.94 -2.72 -17.28
CA PHE A 381 9.59 -1.38 -16.84
C PHE A 381 9.92 -1.24 -15.35
N VAL A 382 10.66 -0.21 -15.02
CA VAL A 382 11.10 0.05 -13.65
C VAL A 382 10.68 1.46 -13.26
N PHE A 383 9.87 1.55 -12.22
CA PHE A 383 9.42 2.82 -11.66
C PHE A 383 9.12 2.65 -10.17
N GLY A 384 9.00 3.73 -9.41
CA GLY A 384 8.59 3.63 -8.01
C GLY A 384 9.17 4.72 -7.13
N HIS A 385 8.96 4.53 -5.83
CA HIS A 385 9.30 5.43 -4.74
C HIS A 385 10.79 5.29 -4.38
N ILE A 386 11.68 5.70 -5.30
CA ILE A 386 13.13 5.51 -5.10
C ILE A 386 13.65 6.27 -3.88
N GLY A 387 12.92 7.30 -3.45
CA GLY A 387 13.26 8.11 -2.28
C GLY A 387 13.22 7.35 -0.96
N ASP A 388 12.45 6.26 -0.87
CA ASP A 388 12.35 5.37 0.30
C ASP A 388 12.81 3.94 0.04
N GLY A 389 13.42 3.69 -1.12
CA GLY A 389 14.02 2.41 -1.45
C GLY A 389 13.09 1.42 -2.14
N ASN A 390 11.84 1.78 -2.44
CA ASN A 390 10.86 0.92 -3.08
C ASN A 390 10.83 1.10 -4.59
N ILE A 391 10.83 0.00 -5.32
CA ILE A 391 10.61 -0.03 -6.76
C ILE A 391 9.57 -1.06 -7.17
N HIS A 392 8.79 -0.68 -8.17
CA HIS A 392 7.90 -1.55 -8.92
C HIS A 392 8.63 -2.02 -10.17
N TYR A 393 8.82 -3.32 -10.28
CA TYR A 393 9.54 -3.93 -11.39
C TYR A 393 8.57 -4.83 -12.16
N TYR A 394 8.32 -4.52 -13.42
CA TYR A 394 7.44 -5.26 -14.31
C TYR A 394 8.23 -5.94 -15.40
N LEU A 395 8.04 -7.24 -15.58
CA LEU A 395 8.62 -8.02 -16.67
C LEU A 395 7.51 -8.60 -17.52
N PHE A 396 7.46 -8.20 -18.78
CA PHE A 396 6.46 -8.62 -19.75
C PHE A 396 6.89 -9.83 -20.56
N LYS A 397 5.91 -10.67 -20.88
CA LYS A 397 6.07 -11.79 -21.79
C LYS A 397 6.60 -11.31 -23.16
N PRO A 398 7.73 -11.82 -23.68
CA PRO A 398 8.16 -11.53 -25.03
C PRO A 398 7.23 -12.18 -26.07
N GLN A 399 7.22 -11.64 -27.27
CA GLN A 399 6.32 -12.14 -28.33
C GLN A 399 6.69 -13.54 -28.80
N GLU A 400 7.95 -13.93 -28.68
CA GLU A 400 8.53 -15.15 -29.21
C GLU A 400 8.16 -16.42 -28.44
N ILE A 401 7.63 -16.30 -27.21
CA ILE A 401 7.24 -17.44 -26.39
C ILE A 401 5.73 -17.47 -26.16
N SER A 402 5.17 -18.66 -25.97
CA SER A 402 3.77 -18.84 -25.62
C SER A 402 3.45 -18.36 -24.19
N ILE A 403 2.17 -18.22 -23.86
CA ILE A 403 1.72 -17.90 -22.49
C ILE A 403 2.14 -19.01 -21.55
N ASP A 404 1.96 -20.26 -21.90
CA ASP A 404 2.30 -21.42 -21.06
C ASP A 404 3.80 -21.48 -20.76
N GLU A 405 4.65 -21.25 -21.76
CA GLU A 405 6.10 -21.15 -21.54
C GLU A 405 6.45 -20.01 -20.57
N PHE A 406 5.82 -18.84 -20.71
CA PHE A 406 6.04 -17.72 -19.80
C PHE A 406 5.56 -18.02 -18.39
N LEU A 407 4.39 -18.65 -18.22
CA LEU A 407 3.86 -19.07 -16.92
C LEU A 407 4.81 -20.06 -16.23
N ASN A 408 5.41 -20.98 -16.96
CA ASN A 408 6.42 -21.91 -16.44
C ASN A 408 7.70 -21.19 -15.95
N LEU A 409 8.04 -20.05 -16.54
CA LEU A 409 9.18 -19.24 -16.13
C LEU A 409 8.88 -18.34 -14.93
N LYS A 410 7.61 -18.02 -14.62
CA LYS A 410 7.21 -17.08 -13.57
C LYS A 410 7.84 -17.41 -12.22
N SER A 411 7.80 -18.67 -11.79
CA SER A 411 8.35 -19.09 -10.49
C SER A 411 9.86 -18.85 -10.41
N LYS A 412 10.59 -19.19 -11.49
CA LYS A 412 12.05 -18.99 -11.56
C LYS A 412 12.42 -17.50 -11.61
N ILE A 413 11.65 -16.68 -12.31
CA ILE A 413 11.85 -15.23 -12.36
C ILE A 413 11.61 -14.66 -10.96
N LYS A 414 10.51 -15.03 -10.30
CA LYS A 414 10.18 -14.56 -8.94
C LYS A 414 11.28 -14.90 -7.94
N SER A 415 11.66 -16.18 -7.84
CA SER A 415 12.72 -16.59 -6.89
C SER A 415 14.03 -15.87 -7.16
N SER A 416 14.43 -15.72 -8.43
CA SER A 416 15.69 -15.05 -8.77
C SER A 416 15.71 -13.57 -8.39
N ILE A 417 14.60 -12.84 -8.56
CA ILE A 417 14.49 -11.44 -8.12
C ILE A 417 14.50 -11.33 -6.60
N TYR A 418 13.73 -12.17 -5.91
CA TYR A 418 13.68 -12.16 -4.45
C TYR A 418 15.02 -12.59 -3.81
N ASP A 419 15.76 -13.52 -4.44
CA ASP A 419 17.10 -13.89 -4.00
C ASP A 419 18.08 -12.71 -4.10
N ILE A 420 18.00 -11.90 -5.17
CA ILE A 420 18.80 -10.68 -5.30
C ILE A 420 18.39 -9.68 -4.21
N THR A 421 17.09 -9.46 -4.03
CA THR A 421 16.55 -8.53 -3.04
C THR A 421 17.00 -8.91 -1.63
N ALA A 422 16.88 -10.19 -1.26
CA ALA A 422 17.31 -10.69 0.05
C ALA A 422 18.83 -10.56 0.28
N LYS A 423 19.65 -10.78 -0.75
CA LYS A 423 21.11 -10.59 -0.68
C LYS A 423 21.52 -9.13 -0.45
N LEU A 424 20.66 -8.21 -0.80
CA LEU A 424 20.84 -6.77 -0.61
C LEU A 424 20.10 -6.25 0.65
N ASP A 425 19.83 -7.12 1.62
CA ASP A 425 19.10 -6.81 2.86
C ASP A 425 17.73 -6.16 2.61
N GLY A 426 17.07 -6.53 1.52
CA GLY A 426 15.81 -5.97 1.08
C GLY A 426 14.57 -6.77 1.44
N SER A 427 13.41 -6.18 1.17
CA SER A 427 12.10 -6.80 1.34
C SER A 427 11.51 -7.20 -0.02
N PHE A 428 10.97 -8.43 -0.08
CA PHE A 428 10.22 -8.93 -1.24
C PHE A 428 8.78 -8.41 -1.29
N SER A 429 8.36 -7.64 -0.30
CA SER A 429 7.06 -6.98 -0.24
C SER A 429 7.19 -5.63 0.47
N ALA A 430 7.36 -4.56 -0.31
CA ALA A 430 7.56 -3.22 0.23
C ALA A 430 6.26 -2.60 0.77
N GLU A 431 5.18 -2.66 -0.02
CA GLU A 431 3.90 -2.03 0.30
C GLU A 431 2.72 -3.01 0.33
N HIS A 432 2.73 -4.04 -0.54
CA HIS A 432 1.54 -4.85 -0.81
C HIS A 432 1.14 -5.81 0.31
N GLY A 433 2.05 -6.12 1.24
CA GLY A 433 1.85 -7.13 2.28
C GLY A 433 2.08 -8.56 1.78
N ILE A 434 1.66 -9.52 2.57
CA ILE A 434 1.87 -10.95 2.35
C ILE A 434 0.60 -11.63 1.82
N GLY A 435 -0.52 -11.46 2.52
CA GLY A 435 -1.81 -12.07 2.21
C GLY A 435 -1.71 -13.56 1.93
N VAL A 436 -2.48 -14.02 0.96
CA VAL A 436 -2.42 -15.41 0.46
C VAL A 436 -1.26 -15.58 -0.53
N ALA A 437 -0.93 -14.51 -1.28
CA ALA A 437 -0.02 -14.55 -2.42
C ALA A 437 1.44 -14.86 -2.08
N LYS A 438 1.93 -14.47 -0.89
CA LYS A 438 3.36 -14.48 -0.55
C LYS A 438 3.67 -15.30 0.72
N LYS A 439 2.76 -16.20 1.16
CA LYS A 439 2.97 -17.05 2.35
C LYS A 439 4.22 -17.94 2.24
N GLN A 440 4.54 -18.44 1.03
CA GLN A 440 5.72 -19.28 0.82
C GLN A 440 7.01 -18.45 0.86
N GLU A 441 6.99 -17.28 0.26
CA GLU A 441 8.10 -16.33 0.27
C GLU A 441 8.40 -15.85 1.70
N LEU A 442 7.37 -15.55 2.50
CA LEU A 442 7.53 -15.19 3.90
C LEU A 442 8.28 -16.30 4.66
N LYS A 443 7.88 -17.54 4.49
CA LYS A 443 8.53 -18.68 5.13
C LYS A 443 9.99 -18.88 4.68
N TYR A 444 10.29 -18.55 3.42
CA TYR A 444 11.62 -18.80 2.86
C TYR A 444 12.62 -17.66 3.14
N TYR A 445 12.19 -16.40 3.10
CA TYR A 445 13.06 -15.22 3.22
C TYR A 445 13.09 -14.61 4.64
N THR A 446 12.26 -15.09 5.57
CA THR A 446 12.22 -14.61 6.95
C THR A 446 12.93 -15.61 7.87
N SER A 447 13.61 -15.12 8.91
CA SER A 447 14.32 -15.99 9.85
C SER A 447 13.35 -16.90 10.63
N GLU A 448 13.82 -18.09 11.00
CA GLU A 448 13.01 -19.05 11.78
C GLU A 448 12.51 -18.43 13.09
N VAL A 449 13.34 -17.61 13.74
CA VAL A 449 12.99 -16.93 15.00
C VAL A 449 11.84 -15.96 14.81
N GLU A 450 11.85 -15.15 13.74
CA GLU A 450 10.76 -14.21 13.42
C GLU A 450 9.47 -14.96 13.09
N ILE A 451 9.54 -16.03 12.30
CA ILE A 451 8.37 -16.89 11.99
C ILE A 451 7.78 -17.48 13.28
N GLU A 452 8.60 -18.01 14.18
CA GLU A 452 8.12 -18.56 15.44
C GLU A 452 7.51 -17.48 16.35
N LEU A 453 8.08 -16.28 16.42
CA LEU A 453 7.50 -15.16 17.17
C LEU A 453 6.14 -14.76 16.61
N MET A 454 6.00 -14.64 15.27
CA MET A 454 4.70 -14.37 14.64
C MET A 454 3.67 -15.44 14.98
N LYS A 455 4.04 -16.74 14.97
CA LYS A 455 3.15 -17.83 15.37
C LYS A 455 2.74 -17.75 16.84
N VAL A 456 3.68 -17.43 17.73
CA VAL A 456 3.40 -17.26 19.17
C VAL A 456 2.40 -16.13 19.39
N ILE A 457 2.61 -14.97 18.75
CA ILE A 457 1.69 -13.83 18.83
C ILE A 457 0.31 -14.22 18.29
N LYS A 458 0.26 -14.81 17.09
CA LYS A 458 -1.00 -15.28 16.48
C LYS A 458 -1.75 -16.22 17.41
N LYS A 459 -1.08 -17.26 17.93
CA LYS A 459 -1.69 -18.26 18.82
C LYS A 459 -2.16 -17.66 20.15
N SER A 460 -1.47 -16.63 20.65
CA SER A 460 -1.86 -15.95 21.90
C SER A 460 -3.10 -15.09 21.75
N LEU A 461 -3.28 -14.46 20.58
CA LEU A 461 -4.38 -13.52 20.32
C LEU A 461 -5.56 -14.19 19.61
N ASP A 462 -5.32 -15.27 18.88
CA ASP A 462 -6.31 -16.05 18.14
C ASP A 462 -6.03 -17.56 18.26
N PRO A 463 -6.25 -18.14 19.45
CA PRO A 463 -5.91 -19.54 19.72
C PRO A 463 -6.71 -20.54 18.85
N ASN A 464 -7.91 -20.17 18.39
CA ASN A 464 -8.78 -20.98 17.53
C ASN A 464 -8.53 -20.75 16.04
N ASN A 465 -7.60 -19.84 15.69
CA ASN A 465 -7.23 -19.51 14.32
C ASN A 465 -8.43 -19.17 13.43
N ILE A 466 -9.29 -18.28 13.91
CA ILE A 466 -10.48 -17.84 13.17
C ILE A 466 -10.21 -16.62 12.29
N MET A 467 -9.21 -15.80 12.65
CA MET A 467 -8.93 -14.51 11.99
C MET A 467 -7.99 -14.70 10.80
N ASN A 468 -8.50 -14.53 9.58
CA ASN A 468 -7.69 -14.60 8.34
C ASN A 468 -6.71 -15.80 8.38
N PRO A 469 -7.19 -17.03 8.51
CA PRO A 469 -6.42 -18.21 8.89
C PRO A 469 -5.42 -18.69 7.82
#